data_1227479f02a8c260bba3df7bec5d1cd6
#
_entry.id   1227479f02a8c260bba3df7bec5d1cd6
#
_cell.length_a   1.000
_cell.length_b   1.000
_cell.length_c   1.000
_cell.angle_alpha   90.00
_cell.angle_beta   90.00
_cell.angle_gamma   90.00
#
_symmetry.space_group_name_H-M   'P 1'
#
loop_
_entity.id
_entity.type
_entity.pdbx_description
1 polymer ?
#
loop_
_entity_poly.entity_id
_entity_poly.type
_entity_poly.pdbx_seq_one_letter_code
_entity_poly.pdbx_strand_id
1 'polypeptide(L)'
;PQYDEIEEVAEYFSNSLNDWGEPWELYRVWTPNNQPYTNSFIINEKVFVPVTGGNWDDDALEVYENALPGYEVLGFSGSWESTDALHCRIKGIPDMEMLQVFHNPLNSGTAPEAGEYPIQALIDDLSGAGLIIDSMKVFWRIFDSQYWSDQQMFKLDSPDNENFWIGGIPALLDTGTIQYYIQAADSSGRIEKSPLAGWHSFVAIPTSACLTWTIGDVDNNEDLNVIDLLLLTDIVNSSVLGLCPESISDINSDGEISIVDIELLVNIIMNQ
;
A
#
# COMPACT_ATOMS: atom_id res chain seq x y z
N PRO A 1 2.75 -21.11 26.79
CA PRO A 1 2.88 -21.09 25.34
C PRO A 1 4.11 -21.88 24.95
N GLN A 2 4.00 -22.65 23.88
CA GLN A 2 5.09 -23.53 23.43
C GLN A 2 6.18 -22.80 22.61
N TYR A 3 5.96 -21.51 22.34
CA TYR A 3 6.75 -20.79 21.32
C TYR A 3 6.89 -19.32 21.70
N ASP A 4 7.59 -19.07 22.79
CA ASP A 4 7.83 -17.71 23.28
C ASP A 4 8.51 -16.86 22.18
N GLU A 5 9.38 -17.44 21.35
CA GLU A 5 10.06 -16.77 20.24
C GLU A 5 9.07 -16.30 19.14
N ILE A 6 7.98 -17.02 18.92
CA ILE A 6 6.94 -16.61 17.96
C ILE A 6 6.13 -15.43 18.52
N GLU A 7 5.86 -15.44 19.82
CA GLU A 7 5.18 -14.32 20.48
C GLU A 7 6.05 -13.05 20.48
N GLU A 8 7.35 -13.18 20.71
CA GLU A 8 8.31 -12.07 20.60
C GLU A 8 8.33 -11.45 19.19
N VAL A 9 8.30 -12.29 18.14
CA VAL A 9 8.21 -11.82 16.73
C VAL A 9 6.88 -11.14 16.47
N ALA A 10 5.77 -11.68 16.95
CA ALA A 10 4.45 -11.06 16.81
C ALA A 10 4.39 -9.70 17.52
N GLU A 11 4.97 -9.60 18.73
CA GLU A 11 5.08 -8.34 19.47
C GLU A 11 5.95 -7.32 18.72
N TYR A 12 7.06 -7.76 18.14
CA TYR A 12 7.91 -6.89 17.32
C TYR A 12 7.13 -6.27 16.15
N PHE A 13 6.42 -7.08 15.35
CA PHE A 13 5.64 -6.57 14.23
C PHE A 13 4.46 -5.70 14.68
N SER A 14 3.80 -6.01 15.79
CA SER A 14 2.69 -5.20 16.30
C SER A 14 3.11 -3.79 16.74
N ASN A 15 4.41 -3.60 17.04
CA ASN A 15 4.98 -2.33 17.45
C ASN A 15 5.84 -1.66 16.36
N SER A 16 5.88 -2.24 15.16
CA SER A 16 6.68 -1.74 14.03
C SER A 16 5.79 -1.19 12.94
N LEU A 17 6.32 -0.25 12.16
CA LEU A 17 5.71 0.19 10.92
C LEU A 17 6.28 -0.62 9.74
N ASN A 18 5.47 -0.80 8.72
CA ASN A 18 5.91 -1.36 7.45
C ASN A 18 6.71 -0.33 6.63
N ASP A 19 7.22 -0.71 5.46
CA ASP A 19 8.03 0.18 4.60
C ASP A 19 7.23 1.38 4.05
N TRP A 20 5.91 1.39 4.17
CA TRP A 20 5.03 2.49 3.79
C TRP A 20 4.60 3.36 4.97
N GLY A 21 5.16 3.12 6.17
CA GLY A 21 4.87 3.90 7.37
C GLY A 21 3.56 3.55 8.08
N GLU A 22 2.89 2.47 7.69
CA GLU A 22 1.65 2.00 8.31
C GLU A 22 1.91 0.88 9.32
N PRO A 23 1.09 0.75 10.38
CA PRO A 23 1.18 -0.36 11.31
C PRO A 23 0.95 -1.71 10.61
N TRP A 24 1.68 -2.74 11.05
CA TRP A 24 1.41 -4.09 10.60
C TRP A 24 0.09 -4.60 11.19
N GLU A 25 -0.80 -5.13 10.34
CA GLU A 25 -1.96 -5.88 10.78
C GLU A 25 -1.60 -7.35 10.96
N LEU A 26 -1.85 -7.89 12.17
CA LEU A 26 -1.49 -9.26 12.52
C LEU A 26 -2.74 -10.14 12.62
N TYR A 27 -2.78 -11.18 11.81
CA TYR A 27 -3.82 -12.20 11.86
C TYR A 27 -3.26 -13.49 12.42
N ARG A 28 -3.96 -14.11 13.36
CA ARG A 28 -3.53 -15.33 14.06
C ARG A 28 -4.45 -16.49 13.72
N VAL A 29 -3.89 -17.50 13.07
CA VAL A 29 -4.61 -18.75 12.77
C VAL A 29 -4.44 -19.70 13.94
N TRP A 30 -5.54 -20.09 14.57
CA TRP A 30 -5.53 -21.08 15.65
C TRP A 30 -5.29 -22.47 15.08
N THR A 31 -4.26 -23.17 15.55
CA THR A 31 -3.84 -24.51 15.08
C THR A 31 -3.91 -25.55 16.18
N PRO A 32 -5.11 -25.87 16.72
CA PRO A 32 -5.25 -26.85 17.79
C PRO A 32 -4.82 -28.25 17.31
N ASN A 33 -4.27 -29.03 18.18
CA ASN A 33 -3.81 -30.40 17.89
C ASN A 33 -2.84 -30.48 16.67
N ASN A 34 -1.99 -29.45 16.49
CA ASN A 34 -1.03 -29.38 15.40
C ASN A 34 -1.67 -29.43 14.01
N GLN A 35 -2.80 -28.75 13.81
CA GLN A 35 -3.40 -28.61 12.49
C GLN A 35 -2.47 -27.84 11.53
N PRO A 36 -2.42 -28.20 10.23
CA PRO A 36 -1.43 -27.67 9.28
C PRO A 36 -1.86 -26.36 8.63
N TYR A 37 -2.82 -25.63 9.13
CA TYR A 37 -3.46 -24.46 8.46
C TYR A 37 -2.45 -23.41 8.00
N THR A 38 -1.38 -23.16 8.76
CA THR A 38 -0.34 -22.19 8.41
C THR A 38 0.65 -22.70 7.35
N ASN A 39 0.55 -23.96 6.94
CA ASN A 39 1.31 -24.51 5.81
C ASN A 39 0.54 -24.31 4.49
N SER A 40 -0.06 -23.14 4.34
CA SER A 40 -0.79 -22.66 3.19
C SER A 40 0.13 -22.06 2.14
N PHE A 41 -0.36 -21.80 0.93
CA PHE A 41 0.37 -21.01 -0.06
C PHE A 41 -0.59 -20.14 -0.87
N ILE A 42 -0.03 -19.05 -1.37
CA ILE A 42 -0.74 -18.09 -2.22
C ILE A 42 -0.20 -18.23 -3.64
N ILE A 43 -1.10 -18.31 -4.60
CA ILE A 43 -0.75 -18.25 -6.02
C ILE A 43 -1.82 -17.45 -6.79
N ASN A 44 -1.40 -16.45 -7.53
CA ASN A 44 -2.28 -15.51 -8.21
C ASN A 44 -3.28 -14.89 -7.21
N GLU A 45 -4.57 -15.02 -7.50
CA GLU A 45 -5.66 -14.49 -6.67
C GLU A 45 -6.25 -15.54 -5.69
N LYS A 46 -5.50 -16.61 -5.38
CA LYS A 46 -5.99 -17.73 -4.57
C LYS A 46 -5.07 -18.03 -3.39
N VAL A 47 -5.71 -18.40 -2.28
CA VAL A 47 -5.03 -18.92 -1.08
C VAL A 47 -5.47 -20.37 -0.88
N PHE A 48 -4.53 -21.29 -0.89
CA PHE A 48 -4.79 -22.69 -0.62
C PHE A 48 -4.41 -23.02 0.81
N VAL A 49 -5.39 -23.41 1.62
CA VAL A 49 -5.21 -23.74 3.04
C VAL A 49 -5.38 -25.24 3.22
N PRO A 50 -4.41 -25.96 3.79
CA PRO A 50 -4.59 -27.38 4.06
C PRO A 50 -5.62 -27.59 5.18
N VAL A 51 -6.69 -28.32 4.88
CA VAL A 51 -7.76 -28.68 5.83
C VAL A 51 -7.79 -30.16 6.10
N THR A 52 -8.29 -30.55 7.27
CA THR A 52 -8.24 -31.94 7.77
C THR A 52 -9.61 -32.60 7.92
N GLY A 53 -10.70 -31.88 7.66
CA GLY A 53 -12.08 -32.30 7.95
C GLY A 53 -12.43 -32.13 9.43
N GLY A 54 -11.68 -31.31 10.17
CA GLY A 54 -11.89 -31.04 11.58
C GLY A 54 -12.85 -29.89 11.85
N ASN A 55 -13.25 -29.73 13.09
CA ASN A 55 -14.23 -28.70 13.51
C ASN A 55 -13.69 -27.26 13.46
N TRP A 56 -12.40 -27.08 13.21
CA TRP A 56 -11.72 -25.76 13.19
C TRP A 56 -11.32 -25.33 11.78
N ASP A 57 -11.66 -26.11 10.74
CA ASP A 57 -11.30 -25.80 9.37
C ASP A 57 -11.97 -24.49 8.91
N ASP A 58 -13.26 -24.32 9.21
CA ASP A 58 -14.02 -23.12 8.83
C ASP A 58 -13.47 -21.87 9.54
N ASP A 59 -13.15 -21.95 10.82
CA ASP A 59 -12.55 -20.85 11.60
C ASP A 59 -11.18 -20.45 11.00
N ALA A 60 -10.39 -21.42 10.57
CA ALA A 60 -9.10 -21.16 9.94
C ALA A 60 -9.26 -20.47 8.59
N LEU A 61 -10.20 -20.92 7.75
CA LEU A 61 -10.48 -20.29 6.46
C LEU A 61 -10.97 -18.86 6.63
N GLU A 62 -11.86 -18.58 7.57
CA GLU A 62 -12.37 -17.23 7.88
C GLU A 62 -11.23 -16.26 8.25
N VAL A 63 -10.21 -16.72 8.99
CA VAL A 63 -9.03 -15.88 9.30
C VAL A 63 -8.29 -15.49 8.02
N TYR A 64 -8.12 -16.42 7.07
CA TYR A 64 -7.49 -16.10 5.78
C TYR A 64 -8.34 -15.17 4.93
N GLU A 65 -9.66 -15.34 4.90
CA GLU A 65 -10.58 -14.44 4.19
C GLU A 65 -10.51 -13.01 4.72
N ASN A 66 -10.44 -12.87 6.06
CA ASN A 66 -10.29 -11.56 6.70
C ASN A 66 -8.92 -10.93 6.50
N ALA A 67 -7.85 -11.75 6.49
CA ALA A 67 -6.48 -11.28 6.31
C ALA A 67 -6.15 -10.88 4.86
N LEU A 68 -6.82 -11.48 3.88
CA LEU A 68 -6.51 -11.36 2.47
C LEU A 68 -7.77 -11.00 1.65
N PRO A 69 -8.35 -9.81 1.86
CA PRO A 69 -9.56 -9.39 1.17
C PRO A 69 -9.35 -9.38 -0.35
N GLY A 70 -10.29 -10.02 -1.07
CA GLY A 70 -10.25 -10.16 -2.53
C GLY A 70 -9.57 -11.42 -3.03
N TYR A 71 -8.85 -12.16 -2.19
CA TYR A 71 -8.37 -13.49 -2.53
C TYR A 71 -9.47 -14.54 -2.40
N GLU A 72 -9.47 -15.53 -3.29
CA GLU A 72 -10.30 -16.73 -3.15
C GLU A 72 -9.61 -17.70 -2.19
N VAL A 73 -10.16 -17.88 -0.99
CA VAL A 73 -9.63 -18.81 0.02
C VAL A 73 -10.21 -20.19 -0.20
N LEU A 74 -9.35 -21.19 -0.39
CA LEU A 74 -9.73 -22.56 -0.74
C LEU A 74 -9.16 -23.55 0.29
N GLY A 75 -10.06 -24.26 0.98
CA GLY A 75 -9.69 -25.39 1.80
C GLY A 75 -9.32 -26.61 0.94
N PHE A 76 -8.12 -27.15 1.14
CA PHE A 76 -7.61 -28.29 0.36
C PHE A 76 -7.39 -29.51 1.25
N SER A 77 -8.23 -30.53 1.08
CA SER A 77 -8.16 -31.77 1.84
C SER A 77 -7.04 -32.67 1.35
N GLY A 78 -6.36 -33.31 2.27
CA GLY A 78 -5.29 -34.25 1.93
C GLY A 78 -4.78 -35.01 3.15
N SER A 79 -3.76 -35.83 2.92
CA SER A 79 -3.05 -36.51 4.00
C SER A 79 -1.92 -35.60 4.48
N TRP A 80 -2.25 -34.71 5.41
CA TRP A 80 -1.35 -33.69 5.92
C TRP A 80 -0.71 -34.11 7.25
N GLU A 81 0.53 -33.68 7.43
CA GLU A 81 1.18 -33.63 8.75
C GLU A 81 1.30 -32.17 9.19
N SER A 82 1.47 -31.94 10.50
CA SER A 82 1.51 -30.58 11.05
C SER A 82 2.61 -29.69 10.43
N THR A 83 3.70 -30.31 9.99
CA THR A 83 4.88 -29.62 9.44
C THR A 83 5.14 -29.92 7.97
N ASP A 84 4.30 -30.71 7.31
CA ASP A 84 4.43 -31.09 5.90
C ASP A 84 3.05 -31.17 5.23
N ALA A 85 2.63 -30.05 4.65
CA ALA A 85 1.37 -29.94 3.92
C ALA A 85 1.58 -29.20 2.59
N LEU A 86 0.67 -28.33 2.20
CA LEU A 86 0.65 -27.73 0.87
C LEU A 86 1.93 -26.97 0.55
N HIS A 87 2.32 -26.01 1.36
CA HIS A 87 3.51 -25.18 1.13
C HIS A 87 4.79 -26.03 0.95
N CYS A 88 4.98 -27.05 1.76
CA CYS A 88 6.16 -27.90 1.72
C CYS A 88 6.24 -28.79 0.48
N ARG A 89 5.11 -29.06 -0.17
CA ARG A 89 4.98 -30.02 -1.29
C ARG A 89 4.85 -29.37 -2.65
N ILE A 90 4.77 -28.04 -2.74
CA ILE A 90 4.67 -27.29 -4.00
C ILE A 90 6.04 -26.93 -4.53
N LYS A 91 6.10 -26.67 -5.85
CA LYS A 91 7.25 -26.05 -6.52
C LYS A 91 6.74 -24.99 -7.47
N GLY A 92 7.24 -23.76 -7.31
CA GLY A 92 6.97 -22.67 -8.23
C GLY A 92 7.75 -22.83 -9.53
N ILE A 93 7.08 -22.57 -10.64
CA ILE A 93 7.71 -22.40 -11.96
C ILE A 93 7.46 -20.93 -12.32
N PRO A 94 8.52 -20.09 -12.43
CA PRO A 94 8.34 -18.69 -12.77
C PRO A 94 7.80 -18.53 -14.20
N ASP A 95 6.83 -17.64 -14.38
CA ASP A 95 6.43 -17.18 -15.71
C ASP A 95 7.46 -16.14 -16.19
N MET A 96 8.30 -16.54 -17.15
CA MET A 96 9.36 -15.68 -17.69
C MET A 96 8.83 -14.61 -18.65
N GLU A 97 7.56 -14.67 -19.00
CA GLU A 97 6.87 -13.75 -19.90
C GLU A 97 5.76 -12.96 -19.18
N MET A 98 5.86 -12.86 -17.84
CA MET A 98 4.82 -12.20 -17.04
C MET A 98 4.70 -10.73 -17.39
N LEU A 99 3.50 -10.20 -17.24
CA LEU A 99 3.22 -8.77 -17.17
C LEU A 99 3.35 -8.36 -15.69
N GLN A 100 4.25 -7.44 -15.39
CA GLN A 100 4.51 -7.00 -14.01
C GLN A 100 3.97 -5.60 -13.77
N VAL A 101 3.33 -5.40 -12.62
CA VAL A 101 2.84 -4.10 -12.17
C VAL A 101 3.37 -3.84 -10.75
N PHE A 102 4.39 -3.00 -10.64
CA PHE A 102 4.97 -2.59 -9.36
C PHE A 102 4.45 -1.22 -8.98
N HIS A 103 3.90 -1.12 -7.79
CA HIS A 103 3.36 0.10 -7.24
C HIS A 103 3.59 0.16 -5.73
N ASN A 104 4.04 1.29 -5.23
CA ASN A 104 4.08 1.57 -3.81
C ASN A 104 2.74 2.17 -3.40
N PRO A 105 1.98 1.53 -2.49
CA PRO A 105 0.70 2.05 -2.05
C PRO A 105 0.80 3.46 -1.45
N LEU A 106 -0.26 4.24 -1.61
CA LEU A 106 -0.36 5.54 -0.96
C LEU A 106 -0.57 5.36 0.55
N ASN A 107 0.14 6.17 1.33
CA ASN A 107 0.00 6.20 2.78
C ASN A 107 -1.31 6.87 3.20
N SER A 108 -1.86 6.44 4.33
CA SER A 108 -2.96 7.18 4.97
C SER A 108 -2.50 8.60 5.33
N GLY A 109 -3.39 9.56 5.06
CA GLY A 109 -3.04 10.95 5.22
C GLY A 109 -2.45 11.62 3.98
N THR A 110 -2.39 10.92 2.84
CA THR A 110 -1.94 11.53 1.58
C THR A 110 -2.85 12.70 1.19
N ALA A 111 -2.22 13.85 0.94
CA ALA A 111 -2.85 15.04 0.39
C ALA A 111 -2.81 15.01 -1.16
N PRO A 112 -3.77 15.66 -1.83
CA PRO A 112 -3.75 15.70 -3.29
C PRO A 112 -2.73 16.71 -3.81
N GLU A 113 -2.08 16.37 -4.91
CA GLU A 113 -1.23 17.25 -5.71
C GLU A 113 -2.00 17.70 -6.95
N ALA A 114 -2.00 18.99 -7.25
CA ALA A 114 -2.72 19.56 -8.40
C ALA A 114 -4.20 19.09 -8.56
N GLY A 115 -4.84 18.72 -7.46
CA GLY A 115 -6.25 18.27 -7.46
C GLY A 115 -6.44 16.76 -7.62
N GLU A 116 -5.37 15.97 -7.57
CA GLU A 116 -5.41 14.51 -7.68
C GLU A 116 -4.46 13.87 -6.65
N TYR A 117 -4.79 12.66 -6.18
CA TYR A 117 -3.83 11.84 -5.43
C TYR A 117 -2.96 11.10 -6.44
N PRO A 118 -1.62 11.35 -6.47
CA PRO A 118 -0.75 10.83 -7.52
C PRO A 118 -0.56 9.32 -7.40
N ILE A 119 -0.74 8.62 -8.51
CA ILE A 119 -0.51 7.18 -8.62
C ILE A 119 0.64 6.95 -9.59
N GLN A 120 1.62 6.18 -9.16
CA GLN A 120 2.81 5.85 -9.94
C GLN A 120 3.02 4.35 -9.98
N ALA A 121 3.36 3.80 -11.14
CA ALA A 121 3.66 2.38 -11.29
C ALA A 121 4.77 2.13 -12.31
N LEU A 122 5.59 1.12 -12.04
CA LEU A 122 6.47 0.52 -13.02
C LEU A 122 5.73 -0.67 -13.64
N ILE A 123 5.54 -0.65 -14.97
CA ILE A 123 4.81 -1.70 -15.70
C ILE A 123 5.72 -2.31 -16.74
N ASP A 124 6.08 -3.58 -16.52
CA ASP A 124 7.00 -4.35 -17.38
C ASP A 124 6.29 -5.50 -18.08
N ASP A 125 6.35 -5.50 -19.42
CA ASP A 125 5.93 -6.60 -20.27
C ASP A 125 7.15 -7.45 -20.63
N LEU A 126 7.38 -8.53 -19.89
CA LEU A 126 8.50 -9.44 -20.12
C LEU A 126 8.28 -10.34 -21.35
N SER A 127 7.04 -10.42 -21.86
CA SER A 127 6.75 -11.16 -23.10
C SER A 127 7.23 -10.43 -24.36
N GLY A 128 7.39 -9.10 -24.26
CA GLY A 128 7.70 -8.24 -25.39
C GLY A 128 6.56 -8.11 -26.41
N ALA A 129 5.36 -8.54 -26.07
CA ALA A 129 4.19 -8.43 -26.96
C ALA A 129 3.69 -6.99 -27.15
N GLY A 130 4.04 -6.11 -26.22
CA GLY A 130 3.67 -4.70 -26.19
C GLY A 130 2.45 -4.41 -25.33
N LEU A 131 2.55 -3.36 -24.53
CA LEU A 131 1.49 -2.90 -23.63
C LEU A 131 0.31 -2.30 -24.42
N ILE A 132 -0.90 -2.56 -23.93
CA ILE A 132 -2.14 -1.97 -24.48
C ILE A 132 -2.43 -0.68 -23.70
N ILE A 133 -2.07 0.46 -24.28
CA ILE A 133 -2.10 1.79 -23.62
C ILE A 133 -3.46 2.09 -22.98
N ASP A 134 -4.57 1.85 -23.68
CA ASP A 134 -5.92 2.13 -23.20
C ASP A 134 -6.33 1.25 -21.98
N SER A 135 -5.55 0.21 -21.68
CA SER A 135 -5.77 -0.70 -20.56
C SER A 135 -4.93 -0.36 -19.33
N MET A 136 -4.05 0.65 -19.42
CA MET A 136 -3.27 1.14 -18.28
C MET A 136 -4.15 2.08 -17.45
N LYS A 137 -4.79 1.57 -16.40
CA LYS A 137 -5.81 2.32 -15.66
C LYS A 137 -5.65 2.17 -14.15
N VAL A 138 -6.00 3.23 -13.43
CA VAL A 138 -6.30 3.20 -12.00
C VAL A 138 -7.80 3.08 -11.84
N PHE A 139 -8.25 2.04 -11.15
CA PHE A 139 -9.63 1.89 -10.71
C PHE A 139 -9.72 2.29 -9.26
N TRP A 140 -10.71 3.10 -8.90
CA TRP A 140 -10.87 3.60 -7.55
C TRP A 140 -12.31 3.75 -7.13
N ARG A 141 -12.55 3.75 -5.82
CA ARG A 141 -13.85 4.05 -5.22
C ARG A 141 -13.68 4.62 -3.82
N ILE A 142 -14.69 5.31 -3.33
CA ILE A 142 -14.80 5.64 -1.90
C ILE A 142 -15.22 4.36 -1.16
N PHE A 143 -14.69 4.17 0.05
CA PHE A 143 -15.08 3.06 0.93
C PHE A 143 -16.61 2.92 1.00
N ASP A 144 -17.12 1.70 1.02
CA ASP A 144 -18.54 1.32 0.93
C ASP A 144 -19.26 1.61 -0.41
N SER A 145 -18.63 2.28 -1.37
CA SER A 145 -19.21 2.40 -2.71
C SER A 145 -19.23 1.05 -3.43
N GLN A 146 -20.36 0.74 -4.06
CA GLN A 146 -20.49 -0.45 -4.91
C GLN A 146 -19.91 -0.23 -6.33
N TYR A 147 -19.62 1.02 -6.69
CA TYR A 147 -19.22 1.39 -8.04
C TYR A 147 -17.76 1.82 -8.07
N TRP A 148 -17.02 1.25 -9.04
CA TRP A 148 -15.67 1.65 -9.36
C TRP A 148 -15.67 2.69 -10.46
N SER A 149 -14.89 3.74 -10.29
CA SER A 149 -14.50 4.68 -11.33
C SER A 149 -13.13 4.31 -11.87
N ASP A 150 -12.78 4.75 -13.08
CA ASP A 150 -11.45 4.54 -13.64
C ASP A 150 -10.83 5.83 -14.16
N GLN A 151 -9.51 5.88 -14.14
CA GLN A 151 -8.67 6.94 -14.68
C GLN A 151 -7.57 6.33 -15.55
N GLN A 152 -7.28 6.98 -16.68
CA GLN A 152 -6.22 6.56 -17.57
C GLN A 152 -4.85 6.89 -16.96
N MET A 153 -3.92 5.95 -17.05
CA MET A 153 -2.50 6.21 -16.78
C MET A 153 -1.76 6.58 -18.06
N PHE A 154 -0.75 7.40 -17.92
CA PHE A 154 0.09 7.88 -19.02
C PHE A 154 1.54 7.48 -18.79
N LYS A 155 2.22 7.06 -19.85
CA LYS A 155 3.63 6.75 -19.79
C LYS A 155 4.42 8.04 -19.58
N LEU A 156 5.34 8.03 -18.61
CA LEU A 156 6.26 9.15 -18.41
C LEU A 156 7.44 8.99 -19.37
N ASP A 157 7.62 9.95 -20.28
CA ASP A 157 8.77 10.01 -21.16
C ASP A 157 10.00 10.50 -20.37
N SER A 158 10.73 9.55 -19.80
CA SER A 158 11.99 9.80 -19.08
C SER A 158 13.08 8.87 -19.60
N PRO A 159 14.28 9.37 -19.94
CA PRO A 159 15.39 8.53 -20.38
C PRO A 159 15.82 7.47 -19.36
N ASP A 160 15.57 7.73 -18.08
CA ASP A 160 15.99 6.88 -16.96
C ASP A 160 14.86 5.91 -16.49
N ASN A 161 13.63 6.07 -17.02
CA ASN A 161 12.44 5.33 -16.57
C ASN A 161 11.53 4.92 -17.73
N GLU A 162 11.98 4.00 -18.60
CA GLU A 162 11.24 3.62 -19.80
C GLU A 162 9.86 3.01 -19.56
N ASN A 163 9.62 2.42 -18.37
CA ASN A 163 8.38 1.69 -18.06
C ASN A 163 7.58 2.34 -16.93
N PHE A 164 7.81 3.62 -16.69
CA PHE A 164 7.15 4.36 -15.63
C PHE A 164 5.83 4.98 -16.10
N TRP A 165 4.77 4.75 -15.35
CA TRP A 165 3.42 5.22 -15.65
C TRP A 165 2.89 6.04 -14.49
N ILE A 166 2.21 7.11 -14.84
CA ILE A 166 1.59 8.04 -13.89
C ILE A 166 0.10 8.16 -14.15
N GLY A 167 -0.67 8.31 -13.11
CA GLY A 167 -2.10 8.58 -13.13
C GLY A 167 -2.49 9.33 -11.87
N GLY A 168 -3.77 9.61 -11.68
CA GLY A 168 -4.25 10.28 -10.50
C GLY A 168 -5.66 9.86 -10.13
N ILE A 169 -5.98 9.89 -8.86
CA ILE A 169 -7.35 9.75 -8.35
C ILE A 169 -7.83 11.15 -7.99
N PRO A 170 -9.00 11.61 -8.50
CA PRO A 170 -9.50 12.94 -8.22
C PRO A 170 -9.62 13.20 -6.72
N ALA A 171 -9.19 14.39 -6.28
CA ALA A 171 -9.23 14.79 -4.88
C ALA A 171 -10.65 14.78 -4.32
N LEU A 172 -10.81 14.28 -3.11
CA LEU A 172 -12.06 14.35 -2.38
C LEU A 172 -12.31 15.78 -1.85
N LEU A 173 -13.59 16.10 -1.62
CA LEU A 173 -13.98 17.35 -0.96
C LEU A 173 -13.87 17.28 0.57
N ASP A 174 -13.98 16.08 1.12
CA ASP A 174 -13.87 15.77 2.54
C ASP A 174 -12.92 14.59 2.77
N THR A 175 -12.37 14.48 3.98
CA THR A 175 -11.57 13.33 4.37
C THR A 175 -12.37 12.03 4.22
N GLY A 176 -11.79 11.04 3.59
CA GLY A 176 -12.45 9.76 3.34
C GLY A 176 -11.47 8.66 2.97
N THR A 177 -11.90 7.41 3.14
CA THR A 177 -11.09 6.26 2.71
C THR A 177 -11.33 5.97 1.24
N ILE A 178 -10.26 5.92 0.47
CA ILE A 178 -10.24 5.51 -0.95
C ILE A 178 -9.71 4.08 -1.02
N GLN A 179 -10.37 3.27 -1.84
CA GLN A 179 -9.91 1.96 -2.26
C GLN A 179 -9.57 2.03 -3.74
N TYR A 180 -8.44 1.46 -4.15
CA TYR A 180 -8.00 1.50 -5.54
C TYR A 180 -7.14 0.31 -5.94
N TYR A 181 -7.05 0.05 -7.24
CA TYR A 181 -6.08 -0.87 -7.83
C TYR A 181 -5.64 -0.36 -9.20
N ILE A 182 -4.45 -0.78 -9.62
CA ILE A 182 -3.93 -0.51 -10.96
C ILE A 182 -4.17 -1.75 -11.82
N GLN A 183 -4.57 -1.56 -13.07
CA GLN A 183 -4.69 -2.63 -14.05
C GLN A 183 -3.86 -2.32 -15.28
N ALA A 184 -3.15 -3.33 -15.76
CA ALA A 184 -2.41 -3.31 -17.02
C ALA A 184 -2.80 -4.50 -17.89
N ALA A 185 -2.67 -4.35 -19.21
CA ALA A 185 -2.79 -5.44 -20.16
C ALA A 185 -1.74 -5.35 -21.27
N ASP A 186 -1.36 -6.50 -21.82
CA ASP A 186 -0.46 -6.62 -22.96
C ASP A 186 -1.13 -7.29 -24.17
N SER A 187 -0.46 -7.25 -25.31
CA SER A 187 -0.97 -7.84 -26.56
C SER A 187 -0.83 -9.36 -26.61
N SER A 188 -0.23 -10.01 -25.60
CA SER A 188 -0.25 -11.46 -25.44
C SER A 188 -1.58 -11.98 -24.84
N GLY A 189 -2.41 -11.06 -24.35
CA GLY A 189 -3.68 -11.35 -23.69
C GLY A 189 -3.59 -11.44 -22.16
N ARG A 190 -2.44 -11.10 -21.57
CA ARG A 190 -2.30 -11.00 -20.12
C ARG A 190 -2.95 -9.73 -19.61
N ILE A 191 -3.60 -9.86 -18.47
CA ILE A 191 -4.17 -8.74 -17.69
C ILE A 191 -3.70 -8.94 -16.26
N GLU A 192 -3.01 -7.95 -15.72
CA GLU A 192 -2.48 -7.99 -14.36
C GLU A 192 -2.91 -6.77 -13.55
N LYS A 193 -2.89 -6.93 -12.24
CA LYS A 193 -3.29 -5.90 -11.28
C LYS A 193 -2.26 -5.69 -10.19
N SER A 194 -2.27 -4.50 -9.61
CA SER A 194 -1.62 -4.22 -8.32
C SER A 194 -2.66 -3.62 -7.36
N PRO A 195 -2.95 -4.27 -6.21
CA PRO A 195 -2.45 -5.59 -5.80
C PRO A 195 -3.01 -6.71 -6.69
N LEU A 196 -2.39 -7.88 -6.66
CA LEU A 196 -2.82 -9.06 -7.44
C LEU A 196 -4.29 -9.42 -7.20
N ALA A 197 -4.74 -9.28 -5.95
CA ALA A 197 -6.15 -9.45 -5.58
C ALA A 197 -6.56 -8.36 -4.60
N GLY A 198 -7.86 -8.05 -4.54
CA GLY A 198 -8.37 -6.99 -3.68
C GLY A 198 -8.01 -5.59 -4.18
N TRP A 199 -7.63 -4.74 -3.28
CA TRP A 199 -7.35 -3.32 -3.52
C TRP A 199 -6.41 -2.76 -2.48
N HIS A 200 -5.68 -1.69 -2.82
CA HIS A 200 -5.01 -0.81 -1.87
C HIS A 200 -6.03 0.11 -1.21
N SER A 201 -5.73 0.57 -0.02
CA SER A 201 -6.62 1.48 0.73
C SER A 201 -5.79 2.53 1.46
N PHE A 202 -6.25 3.77 1.45
CA PHE A 202 -5.64 4.85 2.21
C PHE A 202 -6.69 5.87 2.67
N VAL A 203 -6.41 6.58 3.74
CA VAL A 203 -7.22 7.72 4.17
C VAL A 203 -6.76 8.95 3.39
N ALA A 204 -7.62 9.43 2.50
CA ALA A 204 -7.39 10.59 1.66
C ALA A 204 -7.73 11.87 2.42
N ILE A 205 -6.86 12.88 2.34
CA ILE A 205 -7.10 14.21 2.89
C ILE A 205 -7.51 15.14 1.75
N PRO A 206 -8.57 15.95 1.90
CA PRO A 206 -8.98 16.88 0.86
C PRO A 206 -8.03 18.07 0.78
N THR A 207 -7.94 18.71 -0.39
CA THR A 207 -7.17 19.95 -0.58
C THR A 207 -7.54 21.04 0.43
N SER A 208 -8.81 21.10 0.84
CA SER A 208 -9.29 22.08 1.81
C SER A 208 -8.73 21.87 3.23
N ALA A 209 -8.36 20.66 3.60
CA ALA A 209 -7.75 20.40 4.91
C ALA A 209 -6.37 21.06 5.03
N CYS A 210 -5.59 21.06 3.95
CA CYS A 210 -4.28 21.70 3.93
C CYS A 210 -4.34 23.23 3.93
N LEU A 211 -5.44 23.82 3.40
CA LEU A 211 -5.63 25.28 3.36
C LEU A 211 -5.87 25.91 4.74
N THR A 212 -6.22 25.11 5.73
CA THR A 212 -6.44 25.59 7.13
C THR A 212 -5.18 25.53 7.98
N TRP A 213 -4.10 24.89 7.49
CA TRP A 213 -2.87 24.73 8.24
C TRP A 213 -2.01 25.99 8.19
N THR A 214 -1.36 26.29 9.29
CA THR A 214 -0.39 27.39 9.36
C THR A 214 0.91 26.98 8.72
N ILE A 215 1.50 27.83 7.88
CA ILE A 215 2.83 27.58 7.29
C ILE A 215 3.84 27.30 8.41
N GLY A 216 4.51 26.16 8.32
CA GLY A 216 5.49 25.70 9.29
C GLY A 216 4.93 24.85 10.43
N ASP A 217 3.61 24.74 10.61
CA ASP A 217 2.94 23.84 11.58
C ASP A 217 2.79 22.45 10.97
N VAL A 218 3.86 21.67 11.02
CA VAL A 218 3.98 20.39 10.29
C VAL A 218 3.16 19.28 10.94
N ASP A 219 2.87 19.34 12.23
CA ASP A 219 2.03 18.39 12.95
C ASP A 219 0.57 18.85 13.11
N ASN A 220 0.26 20.07 12.63
CA ASN A 220 -1.07 20.68 12.67
C ASN A 220 -1.69 20.75 14.07
N ASN A 221 -0.88 21.11 15.06
CA ASN A 221 -1.32 21.26 16.43
C ASN A 221 -1.64 22.71 16.83
N GLU A 222 -1.58 23.65 15.88
CA GLU A 222 -1.79 25.10 16.02
C GLU A 222 -0.66 25.82 16.77
N ASP A 223 0.44 25.15 17.13
CA ASP A 223 1.59 25.67 17.85
C ASP A 223 2.87 25.48 17.05
N LEU A 224 3.47 26.56 16.52
CA LEU A 224 4.78 26.49 15.90
C LEU A 224 5.87 26.29 16.95
N ASN A 225 6.52 25.11 16.94
CA ASN A 225 7.49 24.75 17.96
C ASN A 225 8.61 23.81 17.44
N VAL A 226 9.44 23.29 18.34
CA VAL A 226 10.57 22.44 17.97
C VAL A 226 10.15 21.09 17.36
N ILE A 227 8.93 20.65 17.57
CA ILE A 227 8.44 19.39 16.97
C ILE A 227 8.27 19.58 15.47
N ASP A 228 7.69 20.70 15.03
CA ASP A 228 7.57 21.03 13.60
C ASP A 228 8.93 21.09 12.92
N LEU A 229 9.93 21.66 13.62
CA LEU A 229 11.29 21.72 13.12
C LEU A 229 11.91 20.33 12.94
N LEU A 230 11.66 19.41 13.86
CA LEU A 230 12.12 18.02 13.73
C LEU A 230 11.44 17.31 12.57
N LEU A 231 10.11 17.45 12.43
CA LEU A 231 9.36 16.87 11.33
C LEU A 231 9.79 17.44 9.97
N LEU A 232 9.97 18.76 9.86
CA LEU A 232 10.49 19.38 8.64
C LEU A 232 11.91 18.88 8.32
N THR A 233 12.75 18.68 9.34
CA THR A 233 14.09 18.13 9.16
C THR A 233 14.03 16.69 8.63
N ASP A 234 13.11 15.88 9.12
CA ASP A 234 12.89 14.52 8.63
C ASP A 234 12.39 14.51 7.19
N ILE A 235 11.48 15.41 6.82
CA ILE A 235 11.01 15.58 5.44
C ILE A 235 12.18 15.91 4.51
N VAL A 236 13.03 16.89 4.87
CA VAL A 236 14.20 17.28 4.06
C VAL A 236 15.20 16.13 3.90
N ASN A 237 15.39 15.29 4.92
CA ASN A 237 16.38 14.21 4.90
C ASN A 237 15.90 12.92 4.26
N SER A 238 14.62 12.60 4.35
CA SER A 238 14.09 11.28 3.98
C SER A 238 13.10 11.31 2.82
N SER A 239 12.71 12.49 2.36
CA SER A 239 11.63 12.66 1.35
C SER A 239 10.32 11.93 1.74
N VAL A 240 10.14 11.62 3.02
CA VAL A 240 8.89 11.08 3.55
C VAL A 240 7.96 12.26 3.75
N LEU A 241 7.02 12.40 2.87
CA LEU A 241 6.00 13.44 2.92
C LEU A 241 4.92 13.02 3.92
N GLY A 242 4.80 13.77 5.02
CA GLY A 242 3.67 13.65 5.97
C GLY A 242 2.40 14.34 5.46
N LEU A 243 1.42 14.46 6.33
CA LEU A 243 0.14 15.14 6.06
C LEU A 243 0.35 16.59 5.59
N CYS A 244 -0.17 16.95 4.42
CA CYS A 244 -0.09 18.30 3.82
C CYS A 244 1.32 18.93 3.76
N PRO A 245 2.38 18.19 3.43
CA PRO A 245 3.73 18.65 3.71
C PRO A 245 4.25 19.72 2.76
N GLU A 246 3.90 19.65 1.47
CA GLU A 246 4.52 20.53 0.47
C GLU A 246 4.13 22.00 0.64
N SER A 247 2.84 22.29 0.83
CA SER A 247 2.37 23.68 0.91
C SER A 247 2.68 24.38 2.23
N ILE A 248 2.93 23.62 3.31
CA ILE A 248 3.22 24.17 4.64
C ILE A 248 4.70 24.09 5.01
N SER A 249 5.45 23.19 4.38
CA SER A 249 6.88 22.98 4.58
C SER A 249 7.76 23.85 3.69
N ASP A 250 7.25 24.25 2.53
CA ASP A 250 7.87 25.27 1.67
C ASP A 250 7.55 26.66 2.21
N ILE A 251 8.32 27.08 3.22
CA ILE A 251 8.09 28.31 4.00
C ILE A 251 8.35 29.55 3.16
N ASN A 252 9.32 29.49 2.25
CA ASN A 252 9.68 30.60 1.39
C ASN A 252 8.90 30.62 0.06
N SER A 253 8.11 29.57 -0.21
CA SER A 253 7.32 29.39 -1.44
C SER A 253 8.15 29.43 -2.71
N ASP A 254 9.36 28.83 -2.68
CA ASP A 254 10.25 28.74 -3.85
C ASP A 254 10.03 27.46 -4.68
N GLY A 255 9.19 26.53 -4.19
CA GLY A 255 8.86 25.26 -4.81
C GLY A 255 9.79 24.11 -4.43
N GLU A 256 10.74 24.32 -3.48
CA GLU A 256 11.65 23.30 -3.00
C GLU A 256 11.62 23.24 -1.45
N ILE A 257 11.34 22.09 -0.87
CA ILE A 257 11.47 21.89 0.57
C ILE A 257 12.92 21.54 0.89
N SER A 258 13.62 22.46 1.55
CA SER A 258 15.06 22.40 1.70
C SER A 258 15.54 22.86 3.10
N ILE A 259 16.86 22.88 3.28
CA ILE A 259 17.47 23.42 4.52
C ILE A 259 17.15 24.91 4.72
N VAL A 260 16.79 25.64 3.68
CA VAL A 260 16.41 27.07 3.77
C VAL A 260 15.10 27.21 4.53
N ASP A 261 14.16 26.30 4.33
CA ASP A 261 12.88 26.29 5.05
C ASP A 261 13.08 25.96 6.53
N ILE A 262 13.99 25.04 6.84
CA ILE A 262 14.40 24.75 8.22
C ILE A 262 14.94 26.01 8.89
N GLU A 263 15.82 26.76 8.23
CA GLU A 263 16.39 28.01 8.75
C GLU A 263 15.30 29.07 8.98
N LEU A 264 14.34 29.17 8.06
CA LEU A 264 13.21 30.11 8.18
C LEU A 264 12.30 29.70 9.34
N LEU A 265 11.97 28.41 9.48
CA LEU A 265 11.15 27.94 10.60
C LEU A 265 11.82 28.19 11.95
N VAL A 266 13.13 27.95 12.07
CA VAL A 266 13.90 28.31 13.26
C VAL A 266 13.75 29.80 13.59
N ASN A 267 13.90 30.67 12.58
CA ASN A 267 13.76 32.11 12.78
C ASN A 267 12.33 32.51 13.23
N ILE A 268 11.29 31.86 12.69
CA ILE A 268 9.91 32.11 13.11
C ILE A 268 9.73 31.69 14.57
N ILE A 269 10.14 30.49 14.96
CA ILE A 269 10.01 29.96 16.32
C ILE A 269 10.77 30.81 17.33
N MET A 270 11.95 31.26 16.97
CA MET A 270 12.82 32.08 17.89
C MET A 270 12.32 33.51 18.09
N ASN A 271 11.42 34.02 17.24
CA ASN A 271 10.87 35.38 17.29
C ASN A 271 9.41 35.45 17.78
N GLN A 272 8.84 34.33 18.22
CA GLN A 272 7.58 34.29 18.95
C GLN A 272 7.79 34.64 20.42
#